data_ca9c75cf30fa47e8e8126cf8194fb5b8
#
_entry.id   ca9c75cf30fa47e8e8126cf8194fb5b8
#
_cell.length_a   1.000
_cell.length_b   1.000
_cell.length_c   1.000
_cell.angle_alpha   90.00
_cell.angle_beta   90.00
_cell.angle_gamma   90.00
#
_symmetry.space_group_name_H-M   'P 1'
#
loop_
_entity.id
_entity.type
_entity.pdbx_description
1 polymer ?
#
loop_
_entity_poly.entity_id
_entity_poly.type
_entity_poly.pdbx_seq_one_letter_code
_entity_poly.pdbx_strand_id
1 'polypeptide(L)'
;MNRLALVLALLGPACSLAGQSVTVAPPIVVLDHRSRSGSIDLYNPSPVPIEVSVSLLYGFPVSDSLGNIDLRTMEQPPAGEPSAAAWIDAYPRRATVLPGQKQTVRFLARPPADLADREYWSRVIVSSKGAAIPISTQDSSRVTASLNVEIRTITTLLYRKGTMSASVTTSNLRMAVHGDSLVTRVKLDPHGNAAWLGTLTGKFIGADGKTVAGFERPMGVYRPVDPSFVVPLDSVPPGRYRLQVELKSERRDVPRSTLVQSPAVRDSLEVAVPPRRP
;
A
#
# COMPACT_ATOMS: atom_id res chain seq x y z
N MET A 1 -58.96 18.37 25.19
CA MET A 1 -57.94 17.81 26.10
C MET A 1 -56.84 17.23 25.24
N ASN A 2 -55.82 18.05 24.97
CA ASN A 2 -54.67 17.71 24.12
C ASN A 2 -53.63 16.97 24.94
N ARG A 3 -53.29 15.74 24.54
CA ARG A 3 -52.11 15.03 25.06
C ARG A 3 -50.97 15.15 24.03
N LEU A 4 -50.08 16.08 24.27
CA LEU A 4 -48.82 16.24 23.52
C LEU A 4 -47.84 15.17 24.04
N ALA A 5 -47.56 14.14 23.25
CA ALA A 5 -46.57 13.13 23.55
C ALA A 5 -45.16 13.68 23.17
N LEU A 6 -44.37 13.97 24.17
CA LEU A 6 -42.95 14.39 24.02
C LEU A 6 -42.11 13.15 23.72
N VAL A 7 -41.73 12.96 22.46
CA VAL A 7 -40.75 11.94 22.07
C VAL A 7 -39.34 12.50 22.32
N LEU A 8 -38.75 12.11 23.43
CA LEU A 8 -37.34 12.43 23.77
C LEU A 8 -36.44 11.46 22.99
N ALA A 9 -35.87 11.93 21.88
CA ALA A 9 -34.86 11.16 21.12
C ALA A 9 -33.57 11.04 21.93
N LEU A 10 -33.28 9.86 22.44
CA LEU A 10 -31.98 9.51 23.01
C LEU A 10 -30.95 9.45 21.86
N LEU A 11 -30.27 10.58 21.57
CA LEU A 11 -28.99 10.56 20.86
C LEU A 11 -27.93 10.06 21.86
N GLY A 12 -27.69 8.77 21.85
CA GLY A 12 -26.49 8.20 22.49
C GLY A 12 -25.24 8.79 21.84
N PRO A 13 -24.14 9.07 22.60
CA PRO A 13 -22.89 9.48 21.99
C PRO A 13 -22.40 8.36 21.09
N ALA A 14 -22.32 8.61 19.76
CA ALA A 14 -21.62 7.75 18.84
C ALA A 14 -20.16 7.70 19.29
N CYS A 15 -19.77 6.59 19.92
CA CYS A 15 -18.38 6.33 20.26
C CYS A 15 -17.64 6.19 18.93
N SER A 16 -17.02 7.28 18.47
CA SER A 16 -16.10 7.25 17.35
C SER A 16 -14.97 6.30 17.73
N LEU A 17 -14.89 5.12 17.10
CA LEU A 17 -13.69 4.31 17.11
C LEU A 17 -12.60 5.08 16.34
N ALA A 18 -12.02 6.08 17.00
CA ALA A 18 -10.86 6.76 16.50
C ALA A 18 -9.75 5.71 16.36
N GLY A 19 -9.31 5.48 15.12
CA GLY A 19 -8.31 4.46 14.82
C GLY A 19 -7.07 4.64 15.71
N GLN A 20 -6.70 3.61 16.45
CA GLN A 20 -5.55 3.58 17.36
C GLN A 20 -4.23 3.39 16.59
N SER A 21 -4.04 4.15 15.50
CA SER A 21 -2.87 4.04 14.65
C SER A 21 -2.26 5.41 14.37
N VAL A 22 -0.95 5.44 14.25
CA VAL A 22 -0.24 6.64 13.77
C VAL A 22 -0.28 6.72 12.25
N THR A 23 -0.32 7.94 11.73
CA THR A 23 -0.07 8.21 10.31
C THR A 23 1.43 8.23 10.07
N VAL A 24 1.89 7.53 9.03
CA VAL A 24 3.32 7.43 8.67
C VAL A 24 3.57 8.18 7.37
N ALA A 25 4.54 9.08 7.34
CA ALA A 25 4.92 9.85 6.16
C ALA A 25 6.45 10.07 6.11
N PRO A 26 7.06 10.02 4.93
CA PRO A 26 6.50 9.67 3.63
C PRO A 26 6.27 8.15 3.47
N PRO A 27 5.46 7.71 2.48
CA PRO A 27 5.21 6.28 2.24
C PRO A 27 6.42 5.55 1.63
N ILE A 28 7.36 6.28 1.05
CA ILE A 28 8.62 5.76 0.51
C ILE A 28 9.76 6.66 0.97
N VAL A 29 10.77 6.06 1.61
CA VAL A 29 12.02 6.71 1.97
C VAL A 29 13.12 6.21 1.05
N VAL A 30 13.90 7.11 0.47
CA VAL A 30 15.10 6.76 -0.30
C VAL A 30 16.33 7.24 0.44
N LEU A 31 17.23 6.32 0.74
CA LEU A 31 18.57 6.61 1.25
C LEU A 31 19.57 6.52 0.09
N ASP A 32 20.27 7.59 -0.14
CA ASP A 32 21.34 7.63 -1.11
C ASP A 32 22.68 7.22 -0.45
N HIS A 33 23.59 6.64 -1.23
CA HIS A 33 24.87 6.11 -0.74
C HIS A 33 25.79 7.19 -0.15
N ARG A 34 25.59 8.46 -0.48
CA ARG A 34 26.39 9.59 0.05
C ARG A 34 25.88 10.02 1.42
N SER A 35 24.59 10.29 1.53
CA SER A 35 23.96 10.76 2.78
C SER A 35 23.72 9.62 3.76
N ARG A 36 23.39 8.43 3.29
CA ARG A 36 23.12 7.21 4.07
C ARG A 36 22.07 7.39 5.17
N SER A 37 21.27 8.45 5.08
CA SER A 37 20.31 8.82 6.11
C SER A 37 19.00 9.27 5.52
N GLY A 38 17.93 9.14 6.31
CA GLY A 38 16.58 9.57 6.00
C GLY A 38 15.70 9.49 7.22
N SER A 39 14.41 9.81 7.08
CA SER A 39 13.47 9.76 8.21
C SER A 39 12.04 9.53 7.76
N ILE A 40 11.22 9.07 8.70
CA ILE A 40 9.77 9.11 8.65
C ILE A 40 9.24 9.91 9.83
N ASP A 41 8.06 10.47 9.66
CA ASP A 41 7.30 11.09 10.73
C ASP A 41 6.10 10.21 11.07
N LEU A 42 5.89 10.01 12.36
CA LEU A 42 4.77 9.30 12.96
C LEU A 42 3.87 10.32 13.62
N TYR A 43 2.68 10.55 13.08
CA TYR A 43 1.71 11.50 13.66
C TYR A 43 0.56 10.73 14.33
N ASN A 44 0.22 11.12 15.56
CA ASN A 44 -0.90 10.56 16.29
C ASN A 44 -2.16 11.44 16.15
N PRO A 45 -3.13 11.06 15.31
CA PRO A 45 -4.39 11.80 15.16
C PRO A 45 -5.41 11.48 16.26
N SER A 46 -5.15 10.48 17.13
CA SER A 46 -6.10 10.04 18.15
C SER A 46 -6.04 10.92 19.40
N PRO A 47 -7.09 10.88 20.25
CA PRO A 47 -7.12 11.63 21.51
C PRO A 47 -6.34 10.96 22.65
N VAL A 48 -5.73 9.78 22.41
CA VAL A 48 -4.97 9.03 23.43
C VAL A 48 -3.53 8.82 22.99
N PRO A 49 -2.59 8.65 23.92
CA PRO A 49 -1.21 8.29 23.60
C PRO A 49 -1.14 6.94 22.88
N ILE A 50 -0.25 6.84 21.90
CA ILE A 50 0.00 5.60 21.13
C ILE A 50 1.44 5.19 21.33
N GLU A 51 1.65 3.95 21.80
CA GLU A 51 2.96 3.34 21.81
C GLU A 51 3.30 2.82 20.42
N VAL A 52 4.48 3.16 19.93
CA VAL A 52 4.98 2.74 18.62
C VAL A 52 6.28 1.99 18.74
N SER A 53 6.42 0.95 17.93
CA SER A 53 7.70 0.28 17.71
C SER A 53 8.01 0.20 16.22
N VAL A 54 9.29 0.37 15.87
CA VAL A 54 9.77 0.39 14.48
C VAL A 54 10.78 -0.71 14.28
N SER A 55 10.52 -1.55 13.27
CA SER A 55 11.43 -2.61 12.84
C SER A 55 11.61 -2.58 11.32
N LEU A 56 12.68 -3.21 10.85
CA LEU A 56 12.99 -3.32 9.43
C LEU A 56 13.02 -4.80 9.05
N LEU A 57 12.33 -5.13 7.95
CA LEU A 57 12.32 -6.46 7.35
C LEU A 57 12.63 -6.38 5.87
N TYR A 58 13.21 -7.42 5.31
CA TYR A 58 13.25 -7.57 3.86
C TYR A 58 11.86 -7.97 3.36
N GLY A 59 11.43 -7.40 2.24
CA GLY A 59 10.14 -7.78 1.67
C GLY A 59 9.83 -7.10 0.34
N PHE A 60 8.97 -7.74 -0.44
CA PHE A 60 8.52 -7.28 -1.76
C PHE A 60 7.11 -7.81 -2.06
N PRO A 61 6.34 -7.11 -2.91
CA PRO A 61 5.03 -7.57 -3.35
C PRO A 61 5.13 -8.86 -4.17
N VAL A 62 4.18 -9.76 -3.96
CA VAL A 62 3.97 -10.98 -4.74
C VAL A 62 2.50 -11.06 -5.14
N SER A 63 2.18 -11.78 -6.20
CA SER A 63 0.79 -12.09 -6.56
C SER A 63 0.48 -13.56 -6.26
N ASP A 64 -0.72 -13.83 -5.76
CA ASP A 64 -1.25 -15.19 -5.66
C ASP A 64 -1.82 -15.69 -7.00
N SER A 65 -2.38 -16.89 -7.03
CA SER A 65 -2.99 -17.48 -8.22
C SER A 65 -4.23 -16.71 -8.71
N LEU A 66 -4.89 -15.93 -7.85
CA LEU A 66 -6.03 -15.09 -8.16
C LEU A 66 -5.62 -13.67 -8.60
N GLY A 67 -4.33 -13.32 -8.43
CA GLY A 67 -3.79 -12.00 -8.75
C GLY A 67 -3.94 -10.99 -7.61
N ASN A 68 -4.27 -11.41 -6.40
CA ASN A 68 -4.20 -10.54 -5.24
C ASN A 68 -2.73 -10.25 -4.93
N ILE A 69 -2.44 -8.99 -4.65
CA ILE A 69 -1.09 -8.58 -4.25
C ILE A 69 -0.99 -8.65 -2.74
N ASP A 70 0.00 -9.41 -2.29
CA ASP A 70 0.38 -9.51 -0.89
C ASP A 70 1.86 -9.12 -0.71
N LEU A 71 2.26 -8.80 0.52
CA LEU A 71 3.63 -8.45 0.87
C LEU A 71 4.33 -9.66 1.50
N ARG A 72 5.24 -10.29 0.75
CA ARG A 72 6.12 -11.30 1.32
C ARG A 72 7.24 -10.62 2.09
N THR A 73 7.36 -10.92 3.39
CA THR A 73 8.43 -10.44 4.27
C THR A 73 9.29 -11.58 4.77
N MET A 74 10.57 -11.30 5.03
CA MET A 74 11.54 -12.27 5.54
C MET A 74 12.47 -11.59 6.55
N GLU A 75 12.64 -12.21 7.73
CA GLU A 75 13.61 -11.75 8.73
C GLU A 75 15.05 -12.07 8.29
N GLN A 76 15.22 -13.24 7.70
CA GLN A 76 16.50 -13.72 7.17
C GLN A 76 16.36 -14.01 5.68
N PRO A 77 16.64 -13.02 4.81
CA PRO A 77 16.60 -13.23 3.37
C PRO A 77 17.74 -14.16 2.94
N PRO A 78 17.53 -14.98 1.89
CA PRO A 78 18.59 -15.77 1.30
C PRO A 78 19.80 -14.91 0.86
N ALA A 79 20.99 -15.52 0.77
CA ALA A 79 22.18 -14.84 0.28
C ALA A 79 21.97 -14.34 -1.16
N GLY A 80 22.48 -13.14 -1.46
CA GLY A 80 22.34 -12.50 -2.78
C GLY A 80 21.05 -11.71 -2.98
N GLU A 81 20.10 -11.79 -2.04
CA GLU A 81 18.90 -10.94 -2.07
C GLU A 81 19.25 -9.46 -1.84
N PRO A 82 18.58 -8.51 -2.54
CA PRO A 82 18.85 -7.08 -2.40
C PRO A 82 18.23 -6.50 -1.12
N SER A 83 18.62 -7.05 0.02
CA SER A 83 18.12 -6.63 1.33
C SER A 83 18.99 -5.54 1.94
N ALA A 84 18.33 -4.47 2.44
CA ALA A 84 18.96 -3.44 3.24
C ALA A 84 18.66 -3.57 4.74
N ALA A 85 17.76 -4.47 5.13
CA ALA A 85 17.18 -4.52 6.46
C ALA A 85 18.22 -4.75 7.58
N ALA A 86 19.27 -5.56 7.32
CA ALA A 86 20.25 -5.94 8.33
C ALA A 86 21.26 -4.84 8.68
N TRP A 87 21.44 -3.83 7.82
CA TRP A 87 22.46 -2.79 7.98
C TRP A 87 21.89 -1.36 7.97
N ILE A 88 20.58 -1.23 8.22
CA ILE A 88 19.92 0.05 8.48
C ILE A 88 19.42 0.06 9.93
N ASP A 89 19.85 1.09 10.66
CA ASP A 89 19.37 1.36 12.01
C ASP A 89 18.24 2.39 11.99
N ALA A 90 17.21 2.16 12.81
CA ALA A 90 16.14 3.11 13.08
C ALA A 90 16.29 3.70 14.49
N TYR A 91 16.10 5.01 14.65
CA TYR A 91 16.15 5.66 15.94
C TYR A 91 15.12 6.82 16.06
N PRO A 92 14.30 6.84 17.13
CA PRO A 92 14.15 5.77 18.13
C PRO A 92 13.41 4.56 17.58
N ARG A 93 13.71 3.35 18.09
CA ARG A 93 12.98 2.13 17.74
C ARG A 93 11.67 1.97 18.49
N ARG A 94 11.50 2.70 19.60
CA ARG A 94 10.27 2.74 20.40
C ARG A 94 10.04 4.16 20.89
N ALA A 95 8.78 4.58 20.89
CA ALA A 95 8.36 5.87 21.40
C ALA A 95 6.88 5.83 21.80
N THR A 96 6.49 6.77 22.65
CA THR A 96 5.08 7.09 22.89
C THR A 96 4.77 8.41 22.19
N VAL A 97 3.82 8.39 21.25
CA VAL A 97 3.38 9.58 20.52
C VAL A 97 2.12 10.12 21.19
N LEU A 98 2.22 11.32 21.80
CA LEU A 98 1.09 11.95 22.47
C LEU A 98 0.02 12.41 21.46
N PRO A 99 -1.23 12.62 21.89
CA PRO A 99 -2.31 13.15 21.05
C PRO A 99 -1.91 14.40 20.28
N GLY A 100 -2.16 14.43 18.98
CA GLY A 100 -1.82 15.54 18.09
C GLY A 100 -0.33 15.80 17.90
N GLN A 101 0.54 14.97 18.48
CA GLN A 101 1.99 15.11 18.37
C GLN A 101 2.58 14.27 17.25
N LYS A 102 3.81 14.62 16.91
CA LYS A 102 4.61 14.00 15.86
C LYS A 102 5.94 13.51 16.44
N GLN A 103 6.31 12.27 16.08
CA GLN A 103 7.61 11.68 16.39
C GLN A 103 8.36 11.39 15.10
N THR A 104 9.53 11.97 14.95
CA THR A 104 10.43 11.63 13.82
C THR A 104 11.27 10.41 14.18
N VAL A 105 11.29 9.42 13.28
CA VAL A 105 12.21 8.27 13.34
C VAL A 105 13.24 8.42 12.23
N ARG A 106 14.51 8.45 12.59
CA ARG A 106 15.65 8.58 11.66
C ARG A 106 16.21 7.22 11.32
N PHE A 107 16.61 7.05 10.06
CA PHE A 107 17.32 5.88 9.55
C PHE A 107 18.76 6.24 9.25
N LEU A 108 19.67 5.34 9.60
CA LEU A 108 21.08 5.43 9.27
C LEU A 108 21.54 4.10 8.66
N ALA A 109 22.06 4.17 7.44
CA ALA A 109 22.56 2.99 6.74
C ALA A 109 24.07 2.81 6.97
N ARG A 110 24.48 1.56 7.26
CA ARG A 110 25.86 1.11 7.38
C ARG A 110 26.12 -0.02 6.39
N PRO A 111 26.15 0.28 5.08
CA PRO A 111 26.27 -0.75 4.07
C PRO A 111 27.63 -1.45 4.12
N PRO A 112 27.71 -2.73 3.69
CA PRO A 112 28.97 -3.41 3.44
C PRO A 112 29.88 -2.62 2.48
N ALA A 113 31.20 -2.78 2.61
CA ALA A 113 32.18 -2.02 1.81
C ALA A 113 32.11 -2.39 0.31
N ASP A 114 31.87 -3.65 0.01
CA ASP A 114 31.82 -4.26 -1.32
C ASP A 114 30.42 -4.28 -1.96
N LEU A 115 29.52 -3.40 -1.48
CA LEU A 115 28.14 -3.35 -1.97
C LEU A 115 28.09 -3.03 -3.47
N ALA A 116 27.39 -3.84 -4.26
CA ALA A 116 27.22 -3.62 -5.69
C ALA A 116 26.33 -2.39 -5.99
N ASP A 117 26.49 -1.81 -7.18
CA ASP A 117 25.71 -0.66 -7.62
C ASP A 117 24.29 -1.10 -8.04
N ARG A 118 23.34 -0.94 -7.13
CA ARG A 118 21.92 -1.26 -7.30
C ARG A 118 21.06 -0.68 -6.18
N GLU A 119 19.74 -0.88 -6.30
CA GLU A 119 18.78 -0.62 -5.22
C GLU A 119 18.67 -1.83 -4.28
N TYR A 120 18.64 -1.55 -2.97
CA TYR A 120 18.42 -2.51 -1.89
C TYR A 120 17.15 -2.16 -1.14
N TRP A 121 16.36 -3.16 -0.76
CA TRP A 121 15.01 -2.99 -0.25
C TRP A 121 14.90 -3.32 1.23
N SER A 122 14.07 -2.55 1.91
CA SER A 122 13.62 -2.82 3.26
C SER A 122 12.19 -2.36 3.43
N ARG A 123 11.46 -3.01 4.32
CA ARG A 123 10.14 -2.58 4.79
C ARG A 123 10.29 -2.07 6.21
N VAL A 124 9.80 -0.86 6.43
CA VAL A 124 9.69 -0.29 7.77
C VAL A 124 8.33 -0.68 8.31
N ILE A 125 8.32 -1.49 9.35
CA ILE A 125 7.12 -1.91 10.06
C ILE A 125 6.95 -1.02 11.28
N VAL A 126 5.90 -0.23 11.29
CA VAL A 126 5.50 0.60 12.44
C VAL A 126 4.33 -0.10 13.11
N SER A 127 4.58 -0.73 14.25
CA SER A 127 3.55 -1.32 15.10
C SER A 127 3.05 -0.29 16.08
N SER A 128 1.74 -0.06 16.09
CA SER A 128 1.05 0.91 16.96
C SER A 128 0.15 0.18 17.93
N LYS A 129 0.25 0.49 19.22
CA LYS A 129 -0.63 -0.01 20.27
C LYS A 129 -1.25 1.17 20.98
N GLY A 130 -2.58 1.26 20.94
CA GLY A 130 -3.34 2.23 21.74
C GLY A 130 -3.67 1.69 23.12
N ALA A 131 -4.40 2.49 23.90
CA ALA A 131 -4.94 2.02 25.17
C ALA A 131 -5.92 0.86 24.96
N ALA A 132 -5.93 -0.11 25.88
CA ALA A 132 -6.86 -1.23 25.86
C ALA A 132 -8.32 -0.71 25.87
N ILE A 133 -9.16 -1.23 24.97
CA ILE A 133 -10.59 -0.89 24.92
C ILE A 133 -11.31 -1.82 25.90
N PRO A 134 -11.89 -1.29 27.01
CA PRO A 134 -12.67 -2.11 27.93
C PRO A 134 -13.97 -2.55 27.22
N ILE A 135 -14.23 -3.85 27.19
CA ILE A 135 -15.51 -4.40 26.75
C ILE A 135 -16.39 -4.53 28.01
N SER A 136 -17.34 -3.58 28.21
CA SER A 136 -18.33 -3.72 29.26
C SER A 136 -19.45 -4.63 28.79
N THR A 137 -19.58 -5.80 29.41
CA THR A 137 -20.84 -6.60 29.32
C THR A 137 -21.78 -6.07 30.39
N GLN A 138 -23.01 -5.73 30.01
CA GLN A 138 -24.09 -5.25 30.92
C GLN A 138 -24.59 -6.33 31.87
N ASP A 139 -23.94 -7.47 32.00
CA ASP A 139 -24.38 -8.55 32.85
C ASP A 139 -23.50 -8.70 34.09
N SER A 140 -24.13 -8.90 35.23
CA SER A 140 -23.62 -8.79 36.60
C SER A 140 -22.61 -9.88 37.04
N SER A 141 -22.05 -10.65 36.15
CA SER A 141 -20.93 -11.56 36.46
C SER A 141 -19.61 -10.89 36.06
N ARG A 142 -18.73 -10.76 37.04
CA ARG A 142 -17.42 -10.07 37.05
C ARG A 142 -16.39 -10.58 36.03
N VAL A 143 -16.69 -10.58 34.75
CA VAL A 143 -15.68 -10.80 33.70
C VAL A 143 -15.40 -9.47 33.02
N THR A 144 -14.28 -8.85 33.36
CA THR A 144 -13.78 -7.68 32.62
C THR A 144 -12.94 -8.17 31.46
N ALA A 145 -13.44 -8.06 30.24
CA ALA A 145 -12.66 -8.35 29.04
C ALA A 145 -12.08 -7.01 28.50
N SER A 146 -10.87 -7.05 27.97
CA SER A 146 -10.26 -5.92 27.27
C SER A 146 -9.74 -6.40 25.91
N LEU A 147 -9.97 -5.58 24.87
CA LEU A 147 -9.45 -5.82 23.53
C LEU A 147 -8.17 -5.01 23.34
N ASN A 148 -7.05 -5.67 23.11
CA ASN A 148 -5.80 -5.04 22.71
C ASN A 148 -5.64 -5.18 21.19
N VAL A 149 -5.63 -4.06 20.49
CA VAL A 149 -5.43 -4.00 19.04
C VAL A 149 -4.03 -3.50 18.75
N GLU A 150 -3.26 -4.26 17.95
CA GLU A 150 -2.01 -3.81 17.37
C GLU A 150 -2.20 -3.56 15.88
N ILE A 151 -1.93 -2.34 15.42
CA ILE A 151 -2.00 -1.97 14.01
C ILE A 151 -0.58 -1.87 13.46
N ARG A 152 -0.31 -2.59 12.38
CA ARG A 152 0.99 -2.55 11.69
C ARG A 152 0.86 -1.77 10.39
N THR A 153 1.50 -0.61 10.34
CA THR A 153 1.65 0.19 9.11
C THR A 153 3.00 -0.13 8.49
N ILE A 154 2.98 -0.46 7.19
CA ILE A 154 4.19 -0.84 6.46
C ILE A 154 4.50 0.24 5.43
N THR A 155 5.72 0.79 5.48
CA THR A 155 6.22 1.71 4.47
C THR A 155 7.49 1.16 3.82
N THR A 156 7.90 1.76 2.72
CA THR A 156 9.04 1.31 1.92
C THR A 156 10.28 2.14 2.24
N LEU A 157 11.42 1.47 2.44
CA LEU A 157 12.72 2.10 2.51
C LEU A 157 13.62 1.48 1.43
N LEU A 158 14.17 2.33 0.57
CA LEU A 158 15.04 1.98 -0.53
C LEU A 158 16.42 2.58 -0.28
N TYR A 159 17.46 1.79 -0.44
CA TYR A 159 18.82 2.27 -0.43
C TYR A 159 19.41 2.16 -1.83
N ARG A 160 19.99 3.26 -2.35
CA ARG A 160 20.50 3.34 -3.72
C ARG A 160 22.00 3.62 -3.74
N LYS A 161 22.75 2.79 -4.46
CA LYS A 161 24.15 2.99 -4.76
C LYS A 161 24.39 2.96 -6.27
N GLY A 162 25.11 3.96 -6.78
CA GLY A 162 25.36 4.11 -8.22
C GLY A 162 24.17 4.65 -9.01
N THR A 163 24.22 4.49 -10.31
CA THR A 163 23.17 4.94 -11.23
C THR A 163 22.04 3.91 -11.28
N MET A 164 20.80 4.38 -11.07
CA MET A 164 19.59 3.54 -11.08
C MET A 164 18.95 3.50 -12.45
N SER A 165 18.55 2.30 -12.86
CA SER A 165 17.67 2.07 -14.02
C SER A 165 16.51 1.17 -13.60
N ALA A 166 15.31 1.49 -14.06
CA ALA A 166 14.12 0.70 -13.84
C ALA A 166 13.21 0.79 -15.06
N SER A 167 12.69 -0.33 -15.49
CA SER A 167 11.61 -0.40 -16.48
C SER A 167 10.70 -1.59 -16.18
N VAL A 168 9.58 -1.68 -16.85
CA VAL A 168 8.64 -2.78 -16.70
C VAL A 168 8.10 -3.15 -18.07
N THR A 169 7.90 -4.43 -18.33
CA THR A 169 7.21 -4.93 -19.52
C THR A 169 5.89 -5.58 -19.12
N THR A 170 4.91 -5.53 -20.02
CA THR A 170 3.61 -6.20 -19.86
C THR A 170 3.55 -7.44 -20.73
N SER A 171 2.83 -8.44 -20.26
CA SER A 171 2.48 -9.63 -21.05
C SER A 171 1.18 -10.25 -20.52
N ASN A 172 0.56 -11.11 -21.33
CA ASN A 172 -0.62 -11.87 -20.93
C ASN A 172 -1.76 -10.99 -20.36
N LEU A 173 -2.01 -9.83 -21.00
CA LEU A 173 -3.17 -8.99 -20.68
C LEU A 173 -4.44 -9.78 -21.01
N ARG A 174 -5.32 -9.96 -20.04
CA ARG A 174 -6.57 -10.70 -20.16
C ARG A 174 -7.66 -10.12 -19.29
N MET A 175 -8.91 -10.34 -19.68
CA MET A 175 -10.08 -9.96 -18.91
C MET A 175 -11.07 -11.12 -18.89
N ALA A 176 -11.70 -11.33 -17.75
CA ALA A 176 -12.77 -12.31 -17.58
C ALA A 176 -13.91 -11.69 -16.75
N VAL A 177 -15.12 -12.19 -16.98
CA VAL A 177 -16.27 -11.90 -16.12
C VAL A 177 -16.30 -12.93 -15.01
N HIS A 178 -16.33 -12.47 -13.77
CA HIS A 178 -16.43 -13.32 -12.59
C HIS A 178 -17.52 -12.79 -11.66
N GLY A 179 -18.66 -13.47 -11.62
CA GLY A 179 -19.85 -12.96 -10.93
C GLY A 179 -20.27 -11.59 -11.48
N ASP A 180 -20.40 -10.61 -10.61
CA ASP A 180 -20.77 -9.24 -10.95
C ASP A 180 -19.56 -8.31 -11.19
N SER A 181 -18.44 -8.89 -11.60
CA SER A 181 -17.19 -8.16 -11.76
C SER A 181 -16.47 -8.48 -13.06
N LEU A 182 -15.85 -7.45 -13.66
CA LEU A 182 -14.86 -7.56 -14.71
C LEU A 182 -13.48 -7.64 -14.05
N VAL A 183 -12.80 -8.76 -14.20
CA VAL A 183 -11.47 -8.99 -13.63
C VAL A 183 -10.43 -8.91 -14.73
N THR A 184 -9.62 -7.86 -14.70
CA THR A 184 -8.47 -7.67 -15.60
C THR A 184 -7.22 -8.19 -14.93
N ARG A 185 -6.38 -8.93 -15.67
CA ARG A 185 -5.04 -9.35 -15.21
C ARG A 185 -4.00 -9.01 -16.25
N VAL A 186 -2.81 -8.67 -15.80
CA VAL A 186 -1.65 -8.37 -16.64
C VAL A 186 -0.37 -8.78 -15.93
N LYS A 187 0.46 -9.58 -16.58
CA LYS A 187 1.76 -9.94 -16.03
C LYS A 187 2.72 -8.77 -16.22
N LEU A 188 3.43 -8.40 -15.16
CA LEU A 188 4.41 -7.32 -15.10
C LEU A 188 5.77 -7.91 -14.78
N ASP A 189 6.76 -7.68 -15.65
CA ASP A 189 8.14 -8.14 -15.47
C ASP A 189 9.06 -6.90 -15.33
N PRO A 190 9.73 -6.70 -14.16
CA PRO A 190 10.62 -5.57 -13.94
C PRO A 190 12.01 -5.84 -14.54
N HIS A 191 12.66 -4.77 -15.02
CA HIS A 191 14.02 -4.80 -15.56
C HIS A 191 14.85 -3.64 -15.01
N GLY A 192 16.18 -3.82 -14.99
CA GLY A 192 17.13 -2.86 -14.45
C GLY A 192 17.69 -3.29 -13.10
N ASN A 193 18.31 -2.35 -12.38
CA ASN A 193 18.92 -2.58 -11.08
C ASN A 193 18.15 -1.95 -9.91
N ALA A 194 16.96 -1.40 -10.18
CA ALA A 194 16.02 -0.85 -9.20
C ALA A 194 14.60 -1.34 -9.48
N ALA A 195 13.75 -1.31 -8.45
CA ALA A 195 12.33 -1.60 -8.59
C ALA A 195 11.64 -0.54 -9.47
N TRP A 196 10.72 -0.98 -10.34
CA TRP A 196 9.85 -0.06 -11.03
C TRP A 196 8.75 0.43 -10.06
N LEU A 197 8.66 1.73 -9.87
CA LEU A 197 7.63 2.38 -9.05
C LEU A 197 6.82 3.32 -9.93
N GLY A 198 5.50 3.19 -9.89
CA GLY A 198 4.64 3.99 -10.75
C GLY A 198 3.17 3.75 -10.50
N THR A 199 2.36 4.16 -11.47
CA THR A 199 0.92 3.94 -11.49
C THR A 199 0.53 3.14 -12.72
N LEU A 200 -0.29 2.11 -12.51
CA LEU A 200 -0.98 1.37 -13.55
C LEU A 200 -2.41 1.89 -13.66
N THR A 201 -2.80 2.29 -14.86
CA THR A 201 -4.14 2.77 -15.20
C THR A 201 -4.74 1.84 -16.25
N GLY A 202 -5.98 1.39 -16.04
CA GLY A 202 -6.77 0.64 -17.03
C GLY A 202 -8.01 1.43 -17.43
N LYS A 203 -8.36 1.41 -18.72
CA LYS A 203 -9.52 2.13 -19.27
C LYS A 203 -10.30 1.25 -20.23
N PHE A 204 -11.62 1.21 -20.10
CA PHE A 204 -12.54 0.64 -21.05
C PHE A 204 -12.99 1.75 -22.01
N ILE A 205 -12.56 1.67 -23.26
CA ILE A 205 -12.78 2.69 -24.30
C ILE A 205 -13.80 2.14 -25.30
N GLY A 206 -14.92 2.83 -25.45
CA GLY A 206 -15.97 2.50 -26.41
C GLY A 206 -15.58 2.79 -27.86
N ALA A 207 -16.43 2.39 -28.79
CA ALA A 207 -16.22 2.61 -30.23
C ALA A 207 -16.19 4.12 -30.60
N ASP A 208 -16.82 4.97 -29.79
CA ASP A 208 -16.80 6.43 -29.91
C ASP A 208 -15.51 7.09 -29.33
N GLY A 209 -14.55 6.29 -28.86
CA GLY A 209 -13.31 6.75 -28.26
C GLY A 209 -13.43 7.23 -26.82
N LYS A 210 -14.62 7.20 -26.21
CA LYS A 210 -14.82 7.64 -24.82
C LYS A 210 -14.50 6.52 -23.84
N THR A 211 -13.89 6.91 -22.71
CA THR A 211 -13.71 6.02 -21.56
C THR A 211 -15.01 5.91 -20.79
N VAL A 212 -15.53 4.70 -20.63
CA VAL A 212 -16.76 4.42 -19.90
C VAL A 212 -16.52 4.00 -18.45
N ALA A 213 -15.39 3.33 -18.18
CA ALA A 213 -14.95 2.92 -16.85
C ALA A 213 -13.44 2.72 -16.83
N GLY A 214 -12.87 2.56 -15.64
CA GLY A 214 -11.45 2.29 -15.49
C GLY A 214 -11.04 2.03 -14.06
N PHE A 215 -9.75 1.80 -13.88
CA PHE A 215 -9.10 1.61 -12.58
C PHE A 215 -7.73 2.26 -12.59
N GLU A 216 -7.27 2.67 -11.43
CA GLU A 216 -5.93 3.23 -11.22
C GLU A 216 -5.37 2.65 -9.93
N ARG A 217 -4.10 2.22 -9.96
CA ARG A 217 -3.42 1.68 -8.78
C ARG A 217 -1.95 2.09 -8.77
N PRO A 218 -1.48 2.77 -7.71
CA PRO A 218 -0.05 2.92 -7.44
C PRO A 218 0.57 1.56 -7.19
N MET A 219 1.71 1.28 -7.81
CA MET A 219 2.38 -0.02 -7.73
C MET A 219 3.88 0.12 -7.55
N GLY A 220 4.48 -0.92 -6.95
CA GLY A 220 5.90 -1.18 -6.98
C GLY A 220 6.14 -2.59 -7.50
N VAL A 221 6.86 -2.72 -8.60
CA VAL A 221 7.20 -3.99 -9.22
C VAL A 221 8.68 -4.27 -8.97
N TYR A 222 8.94 -5.17 -8.03
CA TYR A 222 10.27 -5.57 -7.57
C TYR A 222 10.71 -6.89 -8.21
N ARG A 223 9.73 -7.75 -8.49
CA ARG A 223 9.83 -9.07 -9.10
C ARG A 223 8.63 -9.27 -10.02
N PRO A 224 8.63 -10.28 -10.90
CA PRO A 224 7.47 -10.58 -11.72
C PRO A 224 6.21 -10.78 -10.88
N VAL A 225 5.13 -10.09 -11.25
CA VAL A 225 3.80 -10.19 -10.61
C VAL A 225 2.71 -10.23 -11.68
N ASP A 226 1.56 -10.82 -11.35
CA ASP A 226 0.39 -10.92 -12.22
C ASP A 226 -0.86 -10.39 -11.47
N PRO A 227 -0.93 -9.06 -11.22
CA PRO A 227 -2.00 -8.46 -10.43
C PRO A 227 -3.36 -8.55 -11.11
N SER A 228 -4.42 -8.63 -10.30
CA SER A 228 -5.81 -8.48 -10.71
C SER A 228 -6.36 -7.11 -10.38
N PHE A 229 -7.21 -6.59 -11.28
CA PHE A 229 -7.93 -5.34 -11.12
C PHE A 229 -9.41 -5.62 -11.37
N VAL A 230 -10.23 -5.20 -10.43
CA VAL A 230 -11.67 -5.50 -10.44
C VAL A 230 -12.45 -4.21 -10.72
N VAL A 231 -13.35 -4.29 -11.70
CA VAL A 231 -14.32 -3.24 -12.02
C VAL A 231 -15.72 -3.86 -11.92
N PRO A 232 -16.65 -3.25 -11.18
CA PRO A 232 -18.01 -3.76 -11.12
C PRO A 232 -18.63 -3.84 -12.52
N LEU A 233 -19.31 -4.95 -12.82
CA LEU A 233 -19.94 -5.19 -14.13
C LEU A 233 -21.01 -4.13 -14.46
N ASP A 234 -21.63 -3.55 -13.46
CA ASP A 234 -22.62 -2.49 -13.61
C ASP A 234 -22.04 -1.12 -14.00
N SER A 235 -20.75 -0.96 -13.83
CA SER A 235 -20.06 0.26 -14.24
C SER A 235 -19.73 0.32 -15.73
N VAL A 236 -19.88 -0.82 -16.45
CA VAL A 236 -19.58 -0.91 -17.88
C VAL A 236 -20.82 -1.44 -18.61
N PRO A 237 -21.48 -0.64 -19.48
CA PRO A 237 -22.60 -1.10 -20.29
C PRO A 237 -22.24 -2.32 -21.13
N PRO A 238 -23.19 -3.24 -21.45
CA PRO A 238 -22.95 -4.34 -22.38
C PRO A 238 -22.48 -3.83 -23.73
N GLY A 239 -21.42 -4.45 -24.30
CA GLY A 239 -20.87 -4.01 -25.57
C GLY A 239 -19.44 -4.46 -25.81
N ARG A 240 -18.84 -3.95 -26.89
CA ARG A 240 -17.43 -4.17 -27.21
C ARG A 240 -16.60 -2.95 -26.83
N TYR A 241 -15.46 -3.18 -26.22
CA TYR A 241 -14.57 -2.15 -25.73
C TYR A 241 -13.12 -2.51 -26.02
N ARG A 242 -12.28 -1.49 -26.16
CA ARG A 242 -10.83 -1.65 -26.06
C ARG A 242 -10.43 -1.40 -24.61
N LEU A 243 -10.00 -2.46 -23.93
CA LEU A 243 -9.33 -2.35 -22.65
C LEU A 243 -7.89 -1.91 -22.92
N GLN A 244 -7.53 -0.69 -22.47
CA GLN A 244 -6.18 -0.16 -22.58
C GLN A 244 -5.57 -0.08 -21.18
N VAL A 245 -4.35 -0.60 -21.02
CA VAL A 245 -3.55 -0.52 -19.81
C VAL A 245 -2.35 0.36 -20.09
N GLU A 246 -2.05 1.29 -19.16
CA GLU A 246 -0.90 2.18 -19.25
C GLU A 246 -0.15 2.18 -17.90
N LEU A 247 1.18 2.03 -17.96
CA LEU A 247 2.08 2.13 -16.82
C LEU A 247 2.98 3.35 -16.97
N LYS A 248 2.99 4.21 -15.94
CA LYS A 248 3.83 5.41 -15.89
C LYS A 248 4.62 5.46 -14.59
N SER A 249 5.90 5.88 -14.67
CA SER A 249 6.73 6.17 -13.49
C SER A 249 6.31 7.48 -12.81
N GLU A 250 5.03 7.55 -12.43
CA GLU A 250 4.37 8.69 -11.78
C GLU A 250 3.49 8.19 -10.64
N ARG A 251 3.53 8.87 -9.50
CA ARG A 251 2.68 8.60 -8.34
C ARG A 251 2.29 9.90 -7.67
N ARG A 252 1.05 9.97 -7.16
CA ARG A 252 0.54 11.18 -6.49
C ARG A 252 1.02 11.30 -5.05
N ASP A 253 1.39 10.19 -4.43
CA ASP A 253 1.74 10.08 -3.01
C ASP A 253 3.24 10.25 -2.73
N VAL A 254 4.08 10.36 -3.77
CA VAL A 254 5.53 10.56 -3.64
C VAL A 254 6.07 11.57 -4.65
N PRO A 255 7.12 12.33 -4.28
CA PRO A 255 7.79 13.24 -5.21
C PRO A 255 8.34 12.51 -6.44
N ARG A 256 8.30 13.15 -7.60
CA ARG A 256 8.85 12.58 -8.84
C ARG A 256 10.34 12.21 -8.73
N SER A 257 11.10 12.96 -7.94
CA SER A 257 12.53 12.71 -7.67
C SER A 257 12.78 11.40 -6.93
N THR A 258 11.78 10.85 -6.25
CA THR A 258 11.86 9.53 -5.60
C THR A 258 11.84 8.38 -6.61
N LEU A 259 11.23 8.60 -7.79
CA LEU A 259 10.98 7.57 -8.79
C LEU A 259 12.11 7.51 -9.82
N VAL A 260 12.59 6.30 -10.12
CA VAL A 260 13.44 6.07 -11.29
C VAL A 260 12.55 6.17 -12.52
N GLN A 261 12.84 7.14 -13.38
CA GLN A 261 12.01 7.43 -14.55
C GLN A 261 12.25 6.40 -15.66
N SER A 262 11.18 5.97 -16.31
CA SER A 262 11.21 5.10 -17.50
C SER A 262 10.14 5.52 -18.49
N PRO A 263 10.27 5.18 -19.78
CA PRO A 263 9.21 5.37 -20.75
C PRO A 263 7.89 4.73 -20.31
N ALA A 264 6.76 5.35 -20.66
CA ALA A 264 5.46 4.77 -20.41
C ALA A 264 5.27 3.48 -21.24
N VAL A 265 4.70 2.46 -20.63
CA VAL A 265 4.36 1.19 -21.29
C VAL A 265 2.85 1.15 -21.50
N ARG A 266 2.43 0.72 -22.69
CA ARG A 266 1.02 0.56 -23.05
C ARG A 266 0.76 -0.82 -23.60
N ASP A 267 -0.39 -1.38 -23.23
CA ASP A 267 -0.90 -2.64 -23.78
C ASP A 267 -2.42 -2.51 -23.95
N SER A 268 -3.02 -3.29 -24.84
CA SER A 268 -4.47 -3.24 -25.07
C SER A 268 -5.03 -4.57 -25.54
N LEU A 269 -6.31 -4.79 -25.24
CA LEU A 269 -7.06 -5.99 -25.56
C LEU A 269 -8.50 -5.60 -25.97
N GLU A 270 -9.00 -6.16 -27.07
CA GLU A 270 -10.43 -6.08 -27.39
C GLU A 270 -11.21 -7.02 -26.47
N VAL A 271 -12.24 -6.49 -25.83
CA VAL A 271 -13.06 -7.21 -24.84
C VAL A 271 -14.55 -7.05 -25.13
N ALA A 272 -15.32 -8.06 -24.81
CA ALA A 272 -16.77 -8.02 -24.84
C ALA A 272 -17.33 -8.08 -23.41
N VAL A 273 -18.20 -7.12 -23.08
CA VAL A 273 -18.92 -7.09 -21.79
C VAL A 273 -20.31 -7.64 -22.06
N PRO A 274 -20.68 -8.77 -21.43
CA PRO A 274 -21.99 -9.40 -21.66
C PRO A 274 -23.12 -8.59 -21.00
N PRO A 275 -24.37 -8.78 -21.45
CA PRO A 275 -25.53 -8.29 -20.70
C PRO A 275 -25.61 -8.96 -19.32
N ARG A 276 -26.19 -8.27 -18.35
CA ARG A 276 -26.45 -8.86 -17.05
C ARG A 276 -27.37 -10.07 -17.19
N ARG A 277 -27.09 -11.10 -16.43
CA ARG A 277 -28.06 -12.17 -16.24
C ARG A 277 -29.20 -11.64 -15.37
N PRO A 278 -30.47 -11.86 -15.73
CA PRO A 278 -31.62 -11.47 -14.93
C PRO A 278 -31.62 -12.14 -13.57
#